data_8c2b751c1780426254c0692b372fe804
#
_entry.id   8c2b751c1780426254c0692b372fe804
#
_cell.length_a   1.000
_cell.length_b   1.000
_cell.length_c   1.000
_cell.angle_alpha   90.00
_cell.angle_beta   90.00
_cell.angle_gamma   90.00
#
_symmetry.space_group_name_H-M   'P 1'
#
loop_
_entity.id
_entity.type
_entity.pdbx_description
1 polymer ?
#
loop_
_entity_poly.entity_id
_entity_poly.type
_entity_poly.pdbx_seq_one_letter_code
_entity_poly.pdbx_strand_id
1 'polypeptide(L)' 'MESDIFAVIEAALAKAGYKILDGDHDSVIIRHANSDSDYEISVKEIAP' A
#
# COMPACT_ATOMS: atom_id res chain seq x y z
N MET A 1 10.56 13.66 1.96
CA MET A 1 9.66 13.41 2.00
C MET A 1 9.07 12.65 1.08
N GLU A 2 9.62 11.89 0.47
CA GLU A 2 9.13 11.10 -0.47
C GLU A 2 8.12 10.17 -0.05
N SER A 3 7.96 9.89 1.14
CA SER A 3 7.03 8.88 1.52
C SER A 3 5.63 9.38 1.74
N ASP A 4 5.34 10.59 1.37
CA ASP A 4 4.00 11.10 1.60
C ASP A 4 2.94 10.31 0.87
N ILE A 5 3.24 9.87 -0.36
CA ILE A 5 2.23 9.16 -1.14
C ILE A 5 1.94 7.80 -0.49
N PHE A 6 2.94 7.15 0.09
CA PHE A 6 2.71 5.89 0.74
C PHE A 6 1.89 6.07 2.01
N ALA A 7 2.10 7.15 2.74
CA ALA A 7 1.31 7.40 3.93
C ALA A 7 -0.16 7.55 3.58
N VAL A 8 -0.45 8.24 2.48
CA VAL A 8 -1.82 8.42 2.04
C VAL A 8 -2.42 7.09 1.61
N ILE A 9 -1.66 6.30 0.85
CA ILE A 9 -2.14 5.02 0.36
C ILE A 9 -2.41 4.07 1.53
N GLU A 10 -1.50 4.01 2.48
CA GLU A 10 -1.66 3.10 3.60
C GLU A 10 -2.85 3.49 4.46
N ALA A 11 -3.06 4.78 4.66
CA ALA A 11 -4.20 5.24 5.43
C ALA A 11 -5.50 4.88 4.74
N ALA A 12 -5.55 5.06 3.43
CA ALA A 12 -6.74 4.75 2.67
C ALA A 12 -7.02 3.25 2.67
N LEU A 13 -5.98 2.44 2.55
CA LEU A 13 -6.14 0.99 2.56
C LEU A 13 -6.62 0.50 3.92
N ALA A 14 -6.06 1.04 4.97
CA ALA A 14 -6.48 0.65 6.32
C ALA A 14 -7.93 1.01 6.55
N LYS A 15 -8.35 2.17 6.06
CA LYS A 15 -9.71 2.59 6.24
C LYS A 15 -10.67 1.70 5.46
N ALA A 16 -10.20 1.13 4.35
CA ALA A 16 -11.02 0.25 3.53
C ALA A 16 -11.01 -1.20 4.01
N GLY A 17 -10.30 -1.50 5.09
CA GLY A 17 -10.31 -2.84 5.63
C GLY A 17 -9.14 -3.71 5.20
N TYR A 18 -8.10 -3.12 4.63
CA TYR A 18 -6.92 -3.86 4.24
C TYR A 18 -5.86 -3.79 5.32
N LYS A 19 -5.10 -4.85 5.44
CA LYS A 19 -3.99 -4.89 6.39
C LYS A 19 -2.69 -4.79 5.62
N ILE A 20 -1.79 -3.97 6.09
CA ILE A 20 -0.48 -3.84 5.48
C ILE A 20 0.41 -4.91 6.10
N LEU A 21 0.85 -5.86 5.27
CA LEU A 21 1.67 -6.96 5.76
C LEU A 21 3.15 -6.66 5.67
N ASP A 22 3.54 -5.92 4.65
CA ASP A 22 4.95 -5.64 4.43
C ASP A 22 5.05 -4.43 3.55
N GLY A 23 6.19 -3.81 3.51
CA GLY A 23 6.40 -2.63 2.70
C GLY A 23 7.83 -2.49 2.27
N ASP A 24 7.99 -1.98 1.07
CA ASP A 24 9.29 -1.69 0.53
C ASP A 24 9.30 -0.21 0.21
N HIS A 25 10.37 0.29 -0.34
CA HIS A 25 10.42 1.72 -0.60
C HIS A 25 9.52 2.13 -1.76
N ASP A 26 9.07 1.20 -2.57
CA ASP A 26 8.18 1.54 -3.69
C ASP A 26 6.97 0.61 -3.80
N SER A 27 6.73 -0.25 -2.85
CA SER A 27 5.57 -1.14 -2.92
C SER A 27 5.12 -1.55 -1.53
N VAL A 28 3.88 -2.02 -1.43
CA VAL A 28 3.35 -2.55 -0.19
C VAL A 28 2.60 -3.84 -0.50
N ILE A 29 2.62 -4.77 0.44
CA ILE A 29 1.88 -6.02 0.36
C ILE A 29 0.70 -5.90 1.30
N ILE A 30 -0.48 -6.15 0.79
CA ILE A 30 -1.69 -5.99 1.57
C ILE A 30 -2.57 -7.23 1.50
N ARG A 31 -3.47 -7.35 2.45
CA ARG A 31 -4.47 -8.41 2.45
C ARG A 31 -5.76 -7.84 3.02
N HIS A 32 -6.87 -8.10 2.35
CA HIS A 32 -8.16 -7.70 2.88
C HIS A 32 -8.55 -8.65 4.00
N ALA A 33 -9.26 -8.16 4.99
CA ALA A 33 -9.60 -8.95 6.16
C ALA A 33 -10.42 -10.18 5.80
N ASN A 34 -11.22 -10.10 4.75
CA ASN A 34 -12.06 -11.21 4.34
C ASN A 34 -11.51 -12.01 3.19
N SER A 35 -10.24 -11.90 2.90
CA SER A 35 -9.65 -12.57 1.75
C SER A 35 -8.41 -13.31 2.18
N ASP A 36 -8.13 -14.42 1.47
CA ASP A 36 -6.90 -15.14 1.72
C ASP A 36 -5.82 -14.76 0.75
N SER A 37 -6.09 -13.83 -0.14
CA SER A 37 -5.13 -13.46 -1.17
C SER A 37 -4.36 -12.22 -0.76
N ASP A 38 -3.09 -12.21 -1.09
CA ASP A 38 -2.25 -11.05 -0.85
C ASP A 38 -2.06 -10.32 -2.16
N TYR A 39 -1.95 -9.02 -2.08
CA TYR A 39 -1.77 -8.19 -3.26
C TYR A 39 -0.57 -7.28 -3.06
N GLU A 40 0.14 -7.05 -4.13
CA GLU A 40 1.26 -6.12 -4.11
C GLU A 40 0.86 -4.87 -4.87
N ILE A 41 1.01 -3.72 -4.25
CA ILE A 41 0.74 -2.44 -4.89
C ILE A 41 2.06 -1.72 -5.04
N SER A 42 2.41 -1.40 -6.27
CA SER A 42 3.65 -0.68 -6.56
C SER A 42 3.33 0.75 -6.93
N VAL A 43 4.18 1.66 -6.48
CA VAL A 43 4.04 3.07 -6.77
C VAL A 43 5.27 3.50 -7.57
N LYS A 44 5.03 4.17 -8.68
CA LYS A 44 6.12 4.62 -9.52
C LYS A 44 5.90 6.07 -9.86
N GLU A 45 6.89 6.88 -9.61
CA GLU A 45 6.80 8.28 -9.96
C GLU A 45 7.06 8.42 -11.46
N ILE A 46 6.17 9.11 -12.12
CA ILE A 46 6.34 9.36 -13.53
C ILE A 46 6.96 10.73 -13.65
N ALA A 47 8.15 10.78 -14.14
CA ALA A 47 8.91 12.02 -14.17
C ALA A 47 8.19 13.09 -14.92
N PRO A 48 8.32 14.31 -14.48
CA PRO A 48 7.68 15.44 -15.13
C PRO A 48 8.29 15.74 -16.47
#